data_1fc9c46706392a4bea1083f0bede54c4
#
_entry.id   1fc9c46706392a4bea1083f0bede54c4
#
_cell.length_a   1.000
_cell.length_b   1.000
_cell.length_c   1.000
_cell.angle_alpha   90.00
_cell.angle_beta   90.00
_cell.angle_gamma   90.00
#
_symmetry.space_group_name_H-M   'P 1'
#
loop_
_entity.id
_entity.type
_entity.pdbx_description
1 polymer ?
#
loop_
_entity_poly.entity_id
_entity_poly.type
_entity_poly.pdbx_seq_one_letter_code
_entity_poly.pdbx_strand_id
1 'polypeptide(L)'
;QYMTALKQYPNVCGSGLFMEAIEQNPVYYDLAFEMPLHKGEVAIEEWLKQYANRRYGAVSPSAQQAMICLLEGPYRPGTNGTERSSIIAARPALNVKKSGPNAGLGIPYSPLLVIQAEGLLLKDADKLKNSEPYRFDVIDVQRQMMTNMGQVIHKRAAEAFLNRDKEAFALHSKRFLQMLEDVDELLRTRPEFNFDRWLTSARSWGDTEEEKNLLEYDATSLVTIWGADGDPSIFDYSWREWTGL
;
A
#
# COMPACT_ATOMS: atom_id res chain seq x y z
N GLN A 1 21.40 -9.51 3.22
CA GLN A 1 21.23 -10.85 2.62
C GLN A 1 22.08 -11.02 1.36
N TYR A 2 21.95 -10.14 0.33
CA TYR A 2 22.71 -10.26 -0.92
C TYR A 2 24.24 -10.27 -0.70
N MET A 3 24.77 -9.29 0.04
CA MET A 3 26.20 -9.22 0.37
C MET A 3 26.70 -10.42 1.18
N THR A 4 25.85 -10.99 2.03
CA THR A 4 26.15 -12.21 2.77
C THR A 4 26.24 -13.40 1.81
N ALA A 5 25.29 -13.50 0.87
CA ALA A 5 25.26 -14.56 -0.14
C ALA A 5 26.49 -14.50 -1.05
N LEU A 6 26.92 -13.30 -1.51
CA LEU A 6 28.14 -13.13 -2.31
C LEU A 6 29.41 -13.62 -1.59
N LYS A 7 29.50 -13.36 -0.28
CA LYS A 7 30.65 -13.82 0.52
C LYS A 7 30.66 -15.34 0.68
N GLN A 8 29.47 -15.93 0.79
CA GLN A 8 29.30 -17.36 1.05
C GLN A 8 29.34 -18.20 -0.22
N TYR A 9 28.84 -17.63 -1.34
CA TYR A 9 28.67 -18.33 -2.62
C TYR A 9 29.32 -17.53 -3.75
N PRO A 10 30.61 -17.77 -4.07
CA PRO A 10 31.34 -16.97 -5.07
C PRO A 10 30.80 -17.09 -6.51
N ASN A 11 29.96 -18.09 -6.77
CA ASN A 11 29.33 -18.33 -8.07
C ASN A 11 28.04 -17.50 -8.28
N VAL A 12 27.58 -16.75 -7.27
CA VAL A 12 26.42 -15.86 -7.43
C VAL A 12 26.80 -14.70 -8.32
N CYS A 13 26.16 -14.57 -9.47
CA CYS A 13 26.42 -13.52 -10.47
C CYS A 13 25.27 -12.51 -10.62
N GLY A 14 24.18 -12.70 -9.90
CA GLY A 14 23.02 -11.80 -9.96
C GLY A 14 21.99 -12.06 -8.87
N SER A 15 20.96 -11.26 -8.86
CA SER A 15 19.80 -11.40 -7.97
C SER A 15 18.51 -11.15 -8.75
N GLY A 16 17.42 -11.72 -8.26
CA GLY A 16 16.07 -11.50 -8.77
C GLY A 16 15.09 -11.37 -7.62
N LEU A 17 13.91 -10.84 -7.92
CA LEU A 17 12.81 -10.69 -7.00
C LEU A 17 11.57 -11.37 -7.59
N PHE A 18 10.82 -12.06 -6.74
CA PHE A 18 9.50 -12.59 -7.05
C PHE A 18 8.46 -11.79 -6.27
N MET A 19 7.58 -11.14 -6.99
CA MET A 19 6.52 -10.30 -6.43
C MET A 19 5.20 -11.05 -6.44
N GLU A 20 4.44 -10.98 -5.37
CA GLU A 20 3.10 -11.56 -5.30
C GLU A 20 1.99 -10.56 -5.57
N ALA A 21 2.28 -9.27 -5.61
CA ALA A 21 1.30 -8.23 -5.85
C ALA A 21 1.77 -7.28 -6.94
N ILE A 22 0.85 -6.49 -7.46
CA ILE A 22 1.10 -5.35 -8.33
C ILE A 22 1.19 -4.07 -7.48
N GLU A 23 1.66 -2.97 -8.06
CA GLU A 23 1.84 -1.68 -7.39
C GLU A 23 2.67 -1.78 -6.10
N GLN A 24 3.83 -2.38 -6.25
CA GLN A 24 4.80 -2.59 -5.16
C GLN A 24 5.53 -1.29 -4.80
N ASN A 25 6.12 -1.26 -3.60
CA ASN A 25 6.92 -0.13 -3.13
C ASN A 25 8.19 0.06 -3.96
N PRO A 26 8.30 1.12 -4.79
CA PRO A 26 9.44 1.31 -5.70
C PRO A 26 10.76 1.49 -4.96
N VAL A 27 10.76 2.06 -3.75
CA VAL A 27 11.96 2.26 -2.91
C VAL A 27 12.66 0.93 -2.65
N TYR A 28 11.87 -0.11 -2.30
CA TYR A 28 12.42 -1.44 -2.00
C TYR A 28 13.06 -2.07 -3.23
N TYR A 29 12.39 -1.96 -4.39
CA TYR A 29 12.89 -2.57 -5.63
C TYR A 29 14.11 -1.86 -6.16
N ASP A 30 14.14 -0.53 -6.14
CA ASP A 30 15.31 0.24 -6.55
C ASP A 30 16.52 -0.13 -5.70
N LEU A 31 16.37 -0.18 -4.37
CA LEU A 31 17.43 -0.60 -3.49
C LEU A 31 17.87 -2.06 -3.76
N ALA A 32 16.92 -2.98 -3.90
CA ALA A 32 17.25 -4.38 -4.10
C ALA A 32 17.99 -4.65 -5.40
N PHE A 33 17.62 -3.96 -6.50
CA PHE A 33 18.32 -4.08 -7.79
C PHE A 33 19.64 -3.29 -7.84
N GLU A 34 19.80 -2.26 -7.00
CA GLU A 34 21.03 -1.52 -6.87
C GLU A 34 22.08 -2.26 -5.99
N MET A 35 21.62 -3.09 -5.04
CA MET A 35 22.51 -3.83 -4.12
C MET A 35 23.65 -4.61 -4.80
N PRO A 36 23.46 -5.29 -5.94
CA PRO A 36 24.55 -5.98 -6.63
C PRO A 36 25.69 -5.08 -7.08
N LEU A 37 25.46 -3.79 -7.24
CA LEU A 37 26.44 -2.81 -7.69
C LEU A 37 27.32 -2.27 -6.55
N HIS A 38 26.90 -2.48 -5.30
CA HIS A 38 27.64 -2.00 -4.13
C HIS A 38 28.72 -3.00 -3.71
N LYS A 39 29.91 -2.49 -3.43
CA LYS A 39 31.06 -3.29 -2.93
C LYS A 39 31.09 -3.47 -1.40
N GLY A 40 30.17 -2.83 -0.68
CA GLY A 40 30.12 -2.83 0.78
C GLY A 40 28.72 -2.58 1.33
N GLU A 41 28.66 -2.30 2.62
CA GLU A 41 27.41 -1.94 3.28
C GLU A 41 26.86 -0.61 2.76
N VAL A 42 25.55 -0.55 2.56
CA VAL A 42 24.84 0.65 2.14
C VAL A 42 24.32 1.38 3.38
N ALA A 43 24.71 2.65 3.54
CA ALA A 43 24.13 3.53 4.53
C ALA A 43 22.71 3.92 4.08
N ILE A 44 21.70 3.20 4.57
CA ILE A 44 20.32 3.27 4.09
C ILE A 44 19.75 4.69 4.14
N GLU A 45 19.98 5.43 5.21
CA GLU A 45 19.46 6.81 5.33
C GLU A 45 20.04 7.72 4.26
N GLU A 46 21.35 7.64 4.03
CA GLU A 46 21.99 8.44 2.99
C GLU A 46 21.54 8.00 1.59
N TRP A 47 21.41 6.70 1.36
CA TRP A 47 20.87 6.18 0.13
C TRP A 47 19.45 6.72 -0.13
N LEU A 48 18.58 6.75 0.88
CA LEU A 48 17.20 7.27 0.76
C LEU A 48 17.17 8.77 0.43
N LYS A 49 18.07 9.57 0.99
CA LYS A 49 18.19 10.99 0.63
C LYS A 49 18.57 11.15 -0.85
N GLN A 50 19.53 10.36 -1.31
CA GLN A 50 19.93 10.36 -2.72
C GLN A 50 18.82 9.81 -3.62
N TYR A 51 18.10 8.77 -3.18
CA TYR A 51 16.95 8.23 -3.86
C TYR A 51 15.86 9.31 -4.07
N ALA A 52 15.49 10.05 -3.02
CA ALA A 52 14.50 11.14 -3.14
C ALA A 52 14.92 12.17 -4.19
N ASN A 53 16.19 12.58 -4.19
CA ASN A 53 16.71 13.55 -5.16
C ASN A 53 16.64 13.02 -6.60
N ARG A 54 17.05 11.76 -6.83
CA ARG A 54 17.00 11.13 -8.15
C ARG A 54 15.56 10.96 -8.63
N ARG A 55 14.70 10.44 -7.75
CA ARG A 55 13.31 10.14 -8.05
C ARG A 55 12.51 11.40 -8.40
N TYR A 56 12.72 12.49 -7.67
CA TYR A 56 11.97 13.72 -7.88
C TYR A 56 12.64 14.71 -8.83
N GLY A 57 13.88 14.43 -9.25
CA GLY A 57 14.65 15.27 -10.17
C GLY A 57 15.13 16.60 -9.57
N ALA A 58 15.06 16.75 -8.24
CA ALA A 58 15.51 17.96 -7.56
C ALA A 58 15.93 17.65 -6.11
N VAL A 59 16.87 18.42 -5.59
CA VAL A 59 17.27 18.34 -4.18
C VAL A 59 16.23 19.02 -3.31
N SER A 60 15.61 18.26 -2.42
CA SER A 60 14.60 18.74 -1.46
C SER A 60 14.90 18.16 -0.07
N PRO A 61 15.42 18.97 0.87
CA PRO A 61 15.68 18.50 2.23
C PRO A 61 14.42 18.01 2.96
N SER A 62 13.27 18.60 2.68
CA SER A 62 12.00 18.14 3.26
C SER A 62 11.58 16.78 2.69
N ALA A 63 11.69 16.55 1.38
CA ALA A 63 11.41 15.25 0.79
C ALA A 63 12.41 14.16 1.26
N GLN A 64 13.70 14.51 1.42
CA GLN A 64 14.70 13.62 2.04
C GLN A 64 14.28 13.21 3.46
N GLN A 65 13.84 14.16 4.27
CA GLN A 65 13.39 13.88 5.63
C GLN A 65 12.09 13.09 5.65
N ALA A 66 11.18 13.29 4.67
CA ALA A 66 10.00 12.46 4.50
C ALA A 66 10.35 10.98 4.30
N MET A 67 11.36 10.69 3.46
CA MET A 67 11.84 9.31 3.27
C MET A 67 12.39 8.69 4.55
N ILE A 68 13.03 9.47 5.42
CA ILE A 68 13.49 8.98 6.72
C ILE A 68 12.29 8.66 7.63
N CYS A 69 11.26 9.51 7.65
CA CYS A 69 10.02 9.19 8.40
C CYS A 69 9.37 7.89 7.88
N LEU A 70 9.36 7.67 6.58
CA LEU A 70 8.83 6.43 5.98
C LEU A 70 9.71 5.21 6.32
N LEU A 71 11.04 5.37 6.36
CA LEU A 71 11.96 4.32 6.79
C LEU A 71 11.68 3.86 8.23
N GLU A 72 11.49 4.80 9.14
CA GLU A 72 11.18 4.51 10.56
C GLU A 72 9.74 4.02 10.76
N GLY A 73 8.87 4.27 9.80
CA GLY A 73 7.47 3.90 9.77
C GLY A 73 7.19 2.66 8.92
N PRO A 74 6.42 2.82 7.83
CA PRO A 74 5.92 1.70 7.03
C PRO A 74 7.00 0.87 6.31
N TYR A 75 8.19 1.43 6.04
CA TYR A 75 9.26 0.69 5.38
C TYR A 75 10.09 -0.17 6.33
N ARG A 76 9.91 0.00 7.65
CA ARG A 76 10.61 -0.81 8.63
C ARG A 76 10.02 -2.21 8.66
N PRO A 77 10.82 -3.27 8.41
CA PRO A 77 10.32 -4.62 8.43
C PRO A 77 9.76 -4.95 9.82
N GLY A 78 8.55 -5.47 9.86
CA GLY A 78 7.98 -6.02 11.07
C GLY A 78 8.79 -7.21 11.57
N THR A 79 8.86 -7.40 12.88
CA THR A 79 9.63 -8.49 13.50
C THR A 79 9.14 -9.89 13.12
N ASN A 80 7.94 -10.02 12.57
CA ASN A 80 7.30 -11.31 12.33
C ASN A 80 7.08 -11.66 10.85
N GLY A 81 7.56 -10.83 9.91
CA GLY A 81 7.43 -11.12 8.47
C GLY A 81 5.99 -11.32 7.97
N THR A 82 4.99 -11.06 8.80
CA THR A 82 3.58 -11.22 8.45
C THR A 82 3.05 -9.99 7.75
N GLU A 83 2.28 -10.23 6.72
CA GLU A 83 1.51 -9.22 6.03
C GLU A 83 0.64 -8.42 7.03
N ARG A 84 0.63 -7.10 6.86
CA ARG A 84 -0.23 -6.19 7.61
C ARG A 84 -1.21 -5.58 6.63
N SER A 85 -2.45 -5.48 7.05
CA SER A 85 -3.50 -4.93 6.22
C SER A 85 -4.29 -3.85 6.95
N SER A 86 -5.08 -3.10 6.20
CA SER A 86 -5.89 -1.99 6.70
C SER A 86 -7.31 -2.43 7.03
N ILE A 87 -7.95 -1.69 7.93
CA ILE A 87 -9.38 -1.82 8.20
C ILE A 87 -10.24 -1.54 6.96
N ILE A 88 -9.76 -0.74 6.02
CA ILE A 88 -10.45 -0.44 4.76
C ILE A 88 -10.59 -1.70 3.90
N ALA A 89 -9.59 -2.58 3.93
CA ALA A 89 -9.57 -3.83 3.20
C ALA A 89 -10.28 -4.98 3.92
N ALA A 90 -10.83 -4.76 5.11
CA ALA A 90 -11.48 -5.79 5.89
C ALA A 90 -12.97 -5.91 5.58
N ARG A 91 -13.54 -7.10 5.75
CA ARG A 91 -14.99 -7.28 5.71
C ARG A 91 -15.67 -6.36 6.72
N PRO A 92 -16.70 -5.60 6.32
CA PRO A 92 -17.39 -4.68 7.23
C PRO A 92 -17.96 -5.40 8.44
N ALA A 93 -17.42 -5.14 9.61
CA ALA A 93 -17.91 -5.63 10.90
C ALA A 93 -17.38 -4.74 12.03
N LEU A 94 -18.08 -4.68 13.14
CA LEU A 94 -17.67 -3.88 14.31
C LEU A 94 -16.53 -4.54 15.12
N ASN A 95 -16.39 -5.84 15.03
CA ASN A 95 -15.42 -6.64 15.77
C ASN A 95 -14.28 -7.18 14.92
N VAL A 96 -13.93 -6.49 13.84
CA VAL A 96 -12.87 -6.90 12.93
C VAL A 96 -11.54 -7.04 13.66
N LYS A 97 -10.91 -8.19 13.54
CA LYS A 97 -9.59 -8.48 14.11
C LYS A 97 -8.51 -8.69 13.04
N LYS A 98 -8.94 -9.11 11.86
CA LYS A 98 -8.10 -9.42 10.73
C LYS A 98 -8.78 -8.96 9.45
N SER A 99 -8.00 -8.59 8.47
CA SER A 99 -8.46 -8.35 7.10
C SER A 99 -8.17 -9.54 6.17
N GLY A 100 -7.61 -10.61 6.70
CA GLY A 100 -7.30 -11.84 5.96
C GLY A 100 -6.73 -12.93 6.86
N PRO A 101 -6.39 -14.10 6.33
CA PRO A 101 -5.94 -15.25 7.10
C PRO A 101 -4.74 -14.95 8.00
N ASN A 102 -3.76 -14.24 7.46
CA ASN A 102 -2.49 -13.91 8.12
C ASN A 102 -2.31 -12.42 8.40
N ALA A 103 -3.24 -11.58 7.97
CA ALA A 103 -3.15 -10.13 8.03
C ALA A 103 -3.89 -9.55 9.24
N GLY A 104 -3.17 -9.24 10.29
CA GLY A 104 -3.70 -8.49 11.43
C GLY A 104 -3.84 -7.00 11.13
N LEU A 105 -4.79 -6.33 11.77
CA LEU A 105 -5.04 -4.89 11.61
C LEU A 105 -4.07 -3.99 12.41
N GLY A 106 -3.18 -4.56 13.21
CA GLY A 106 -2.25 -3.77 14.02
C GLY A 106 -1.26 -2.98 13.17
N ILE A 107 -1.15 -1.69 13.39
CA ILE A 107 -0.13 -0.85 12.77
C ILE A 107 1.17 -1.03 13.57
N PRO A 108 2.26 -1.58 12.99
CA PRO A 108 3.48 -1.92 13.72
C PRO A 108 4.43 -0.73 13.94
N TYR A 109 4.03 0.46 13.53
CA TYR A 109 4.79 1.70 13.64
C TYR A 109 3.91 2.84 14.15
N SER A 110 4.49 3.99 14.48
CA SER A 110 3.72 5.18 14.85
C SER A 110 3.05 5.80 13.61
N PRO A 111 1.71 5.89 13.54
CA PRO A 111 1.03 6.56 12.43
C PRO A 111 1.45 8.03 12.24
N LEU A 112 1.98 8.67 13.29
CA LEU A 112 2.48 10.04 13.23
C LEU A 112 3.65 10.21 12.24
N LEU A 113 4.43 9.15 12.03
CA LEU A 113 5.53 9.17 11.05
C LEU A 113 5.03 9.35 9.62
N VAL A 114 3.89 8.74 9.28
CA VAL A 114 3.27 8.91 7.95
C VAL A 114 2.68 10.32 7.80
N ILE A 115 2.05 10.84 8.87
CA ILE A 115 1.53 12.23 8.89
C ILE A 115 2.68 13.23 8.72
N GLN A 116 3.81 13.01 9.39
CA GLN A 116 5.00 13.85 9.25
C GLN A 116 5.59 13.77 7.85
N ALA A 117 5.69 12.56 7.28
CA ALA A 117 6.18 12.35 5.93
C ALA A 117 5.33 13.10 4.91
N GLU A 118 4.00 13.01 5.01
CA GLU A 118 3.07 13.74 4.14
C GLU A 118 3.25 15.25 4.25
N GLY A 119 3.27 15.81 5.45
CA GLY A 119 3.51 17.24 5.66
C GLY A 119 4.85 17.72 5.10
N LEU A 120 5.90 16.88 5.17
CA LEU A 120 7.22 17.17 4.62
C LEU A 120 7.24 17.10 3.09
N LEU A 121 6.54 16.16 2.48
CA LEU A 121 6.38 16.09 1.02
C LEU A 121 5.64 17.32 0.50
N LEU A 122 4.55 17.71 1.13
CA LEU A 122 3.73 18.85 0.73
C LEU A 122 4.46 20.21 0.89
N LYS A 123 5.45 20.30 1.78
CA LYS A 123 6.21 21.53 2.03
C LYS A 123 6.91 22.08 0.79
N ASP A 124 7.41 21.20 -0.08
CA ASP A 124 8.11 21.56 -1.32
C ASP A 124 7.27 21.24 -2.58
N ALA A 125 5.92 21.18 -2.44
CA ALA A 125 5.02 20.83 -3.53
C ALA A 125 5.19 21.71 -4.76
N ASP A 126 5.32 23.03 -4.60
CA ASP A 126 5.51 23.94 -5.73
C ASP A 126 6.78 23.66 -6.53
N LYS A 127 7.83 23.21 -5.87
CA LYS A 127 9.09 22.85 -6.49
C LYS A 127 9.03 21.50 -7.21
N LEU A 128 8.28 20.54 -6.66
CA LEU A 128 8.29 19.14 -7.07
C LEU A 128 7.08 18.72 -7.92
N LYS A 129 6.04 19.54 -8.01
CA LYS A 129 4.75 19.21 -8.66
C LYS A 129 4.84 18.75 -10.12
N ASN A 130 5.92 19.08 -10.83
CA ASN A 130 6.13 18.64 -12.22
C ASN A 130 6.78 17.25 -12.32
N SER A 131 7.21 16.67 -11.20
CA SER A 131 7.74 15.30 -11.15
C SER A 131 6.61 14.28 -11.01
N GLU A 132 6.45 13.39 -11.98
CA GLU A 132 5.44 12.32 -11.92
C GLU A 132 5.65 11.38 -10.73
N PRO A 133 6.90 10.90 -10.45
CA PRO A 133 7.13 10.06 -9.29
C PRO A 133 6.81 10.76 -7.96
N TYR A 134 7.03 12.08 -7.87
CA TYR A 134 6.64 12.84 -6.69
C TYR A 134 5.13 12.85 -6.49
N ARG A 135 4.36 13.11 -7.56
CA ARG A 135 2.88 13.09 -7.49
C ARG A 135 2.34 11.72 -7.10
N PHE A 136 2.95 10.65 -7.63
CA PHE A 136 2.60 9.30 -7.22
C PHE A 136 2.84 9.09 -5.72
N ASP A 137 4.04 9.42 -5.22
CA ASP A 137 4.42 9.20 -3.83
C ASP A 137 3.56 10.02 -2.85
N VAL A 138 3.19 11.26 -3.19
CA VAL A 138 2.27 12.07 -2.39
C VAL A 138 0.92 11.36 -2.25
N ILE A 139 0.33 10.88 -3.35
CA ILE A 139 -0.95 10.18 -3.31
C ILE A 139 -0.84 8.87 -2.51
N ASP A 140 0.24 8.12 -2.68
CA ASP A 140 0.43 6.85 -1.96
C ASP A 140 0.62 7.06 -0.46
N VAL A 141 1.40 8.08 -0.05
CA VAL A 141 1.58 8.42 1.36
C VAL A 141 0.29 8.97 1.97
N GLN A 142 -0.45 9.81 1.24
CA GLN A 142 -1.76 10.32 1.65
C GLN A 142 -2.75 9.17 1.86
N ARG A 143 -2.82 8.23 0.91
CA ARG A 143 -3.61 7.00 1.03
C ARG A 143 -3.26 6.23 2.31
N GLN A 144 -1.96 6.01 2.56
CA GLN A 144 -1.51 5.32 3.77
C GLN A 144 -1.89 6.07 5.05
N MET A 145 -1.78 7.39 5.06
CA MET A 145 -2.21 8.22 6.19
C MET A 145 -3.70 8.07 6.46
N MET A 146 -4.53 8.16 5.43
CA MET A 146 -5.99 8.04 5.55
C MET A 146 -6.39 6.65 6.01
N THR A 147 -5.76 5.59 5.51
CA THR A 147 -6.03 4.21 5.95
C THR A 147 -5.66 3.99 7.43
N ASN A 148 -4.56 4.57 7.90
CA ASN A 148 -4.19 4.55 9.31
C ASN A 148 -5.21 5.28 10.19
N MET A 149 -5.72 6.44 9.74
CA MET A 149 -6.77 7.18 10.42
C MET A 149 -8.09 6.40 10.47
N GLY A 150 -8.41 5.69 9.39
CA GLY A 150 -9.59 4.82 9.30
C GLY A 150 -9.65 3.81 10.41
N GLN A 151 -8.53 3.23 10.78
CA GLN A 151 -8.48 2.28 11.89
C GLN A 151 -8.87 2.92 13.23
N VAL A 152 -8.44 4.15 13.48
CA VAL A 152 -8.82 4.89 14.69
C VAL A 152 -10.30 5.23 14.68
N ILE A 153 -10.83 5.68 13.55
CA ILE A 153 -12.25 6.05 13.41
C ILE A 153 -13.14 4.82 13.58
N HIS A 154 -12.81 3.70 12.93
CA HIS A 154 -13.53 2.44 13.06
C HIS A 154 -13.55 1.94 14.50
N LYS A 155 -12.39 1.98 15.19
CA LYS A 155 -12.32 1.60 16.60
C LYS A 155 -13.26 2.43 17.47
N ARG A 156 -13.33 3.74 17.25
CA ARG A 156 -14.25 4.63 17.98
C ARG A 156 -15.71 4.32 17.67
N ALA A 157 -16.04 3.98 16.43
CA ALA A 157 -17.39 3.53 16.08
C ALA A 157 -17.76 2.23 16.81
N ALA A 158 -16.86 1.24 16.82
CA ALA A 158 -17.08 -0.01 17.54
C ALA A 158 -17.23 0.18 19.07
N GLU A 159 -16.40 1.01 19.67
CA GLU A 159 -16.50 1.37 21.11
C GLU A 159 -17.83 2.06 21.44
N ALA A 160 -18.26 3.02 20.61
CA ALA A 160 -19.54 3.71 20.77
C ALA A 160 -20.73 2.73 20.67
N PHE A 161 -20.68 1.78 19.74
CA PHE A 161 -21.69 0.72 19.63
C PHE A 161 -21.78 -0.14 20.88
N LEU A 162 -20.64 -0.60 21.38
CA LEU A 162 -20.55 -1.42 22.61
C LEU A 162 -21.10 -0.67 23.83
N ASN A 163 -20.82 0.62 23.91
CA ASN A 163 -21.29 1.50 24.98
C ASN A 163 -22.74 1.97 24.79
N ARG A 164 -23.41 1.57 23.71
CA ARG A 164 -24.77 1.99 23.33
C ARG A 164 -24.92 3.51 23.16
N ASP A 165 -23.81 4.18 22.84
CA ASP A 165 -23.80 5.61 22.51
C ASP A 165 -24.16 5.80 21.03
N LYS A 166 -25.45 6.04 20.79
CA LYS A 166 -26.01 6.16 19.43
C LYS A 166 -25.46 7.38 18.69
N GLU A 167 -25.23 8.48 19.39
CA GLU A 167 -24.74 9.73 18.78
C GLU A 167 -23.29 9.59 18.33
N ALA A 168 -22.43 9.11 19.21
CA ALA A 168 -21.02 8.84 18.87
C ALA A 168 -20.90 7.77 17.80
N PHE A 169 -21.74 6.72 17.83
CA PHE A 169 -21.75 5.69 16.79
C PHE A 169 -22.11 6.29 15.42
N ALA A 170 -23.20 7.05 15.34
CA ALA A 170 -23.62 7.69 14.09
C ALA A 170 -22.54 8.64 13.56
N LEU A 171 -21.91 9.44 14.46
CA LEU A 171 -20.84 10.36 14.08
C LEU A 171 -19.63 9.61 13.49
N HIS A 172 -19.13 8.58 14.19
CA HIS A 172 -17.92 7.88 13.78
C HIS A 172 -18.16 6.98 12.57
N SER A 173 -19.33 6.36 12.45
CA SER A 173 -19.71 5.60 11.26
C SER A 173 -19.79 6.48 10.02
N LYS A 174 -20.42 7.66 10.13
CA LYS A 174 -20.46 8.63 9.03
C LYS A 174 -19.06 9.09 8.62
N ARG A 175 -18.18 9.36 9.59
CA ARG A 175 -16.78 9.75 9.32
C ARG A 175 -16.00 8.63 8.63
N PHE A 176 -16.23 7.38 9.02
CA PHE A 176 -15.58 6.24 8.39
C PHE A 176 -16.00 6.09 6.93
N LEU A 177 -17.31 6.16 6.66
CA LEU A 177 -17.84 6.10 5.29
C LEU A 177 -17.32 7.25 4.43
N GLN A 178 -17.35 8.47 4.95
CA GLN A 178 -16.79 9.63 4.24
C GLN A 178 -15.31 9.45 3.92
N MET A 179 -14.52 8.89 4.84
CA MET A 179 -13.11 8.62 4.58
C MET A 179 -12.91 7.59 3.46
N LEU A 180 -13.78 6.58 3.33
CA LEU A 180 -13.73 5.64 2.22
C LEU A 180 -13.97 6.35 0.88
N GLU A 181 -14.97 7.23 0.83
CA GLU A 181 -15.26 8.07 -0.34
C GLU A 181 -14.08 8.98 -0.69
N ASP A 182 -13.50 9.64 0.33
CA ASP A 182 -12.34 10.52 0.16
C ASP A 182 -11.10 9.76 -0.37
N VAL A 183 -10.87 8.53 0.09
CA VAL A 183 -9.78 7.67 -0.43
C VAL A 183 -10.05 7.27 -1.87
N ASP A 184 -11.26 6.89 -2.22
CA ASP A 184 -11.63 6.55 -3.59
C ASP A 184 -11.44 7.76 -4.53
N GLU A 185 -11.88 8.96 -4.12
CA GLU A 185 -11.66 10.20 -4.87
C GLU A 185 -10.17 10.52 -5.04
N LEU A 186 -9.37 10.37 -3.96
CA LEU A 186 -7.93 10.54 -4.01
C LEU A 186 -7.28 9.60 -5.03
N LEU A 187 -7.60 8.32 -4.98
CA LEU A 187 -7.00 7.31 -5.85
C LEU A 187 -7.39 7.47 -7.32
N ARG A 188 -8.59 7.97 -7.60
CA ARG A 188 -9.03 8.31 -8.97
C ARG A 188 -8.17 9.37 -9.64
N THR A 189 -7.42 10.17 -8.88
CA THR A 189 -6.52 11.19 -9.44
C THR A 189 -5.32 10.60 -10.16
N ARG A 190 -5.06 9.29 -9.99
CA ARG A 190 -3.89 8.61 -10.57
C ARG A 190 -4.31 7.34 -11.32
N PRO A 191 -3.88 7.20 -12.58
CA PRO A 191 -4.22 6.03 -13.38
C PRO A 191 -3.65 4.72 -12.83
N GLU A 192 -2.55 4.79 -12.06
CA GLU A 192 -1.93 3.62 -11.44
C GLU A 192 -2.84 2.97 -10.39
N PHE A 193 -3.68 3.75 -9.73
CA PHE A 193 -4.63 3.26 -8.72
C PHE A 193 -6.03 3.04 -9.28
N ASN A 194 -6.25 3.25 -10.58
CA ASN A 194 -7.56 3.09 -11.17
C ASN A 194 -7.81 1.63 -11.58
N PHE A 195 -8.82 1.02 -10.95
CA PHE A 195 -9.21 -0.35 -11.22
C PHE A 195 -9.70 -0.57 -12.67
N ASP A 196 -10.31 0.42 -13.29
CA ASP A 196 -10.76 0.35 -14.68
C ASP A 196 -9.62 0.03 -15.66
N ARG A 197 -8.40 0.45 -15.34
CA ARG A 197 -7.21 0.12 -16.14
C ARG A 197 -6.95 -1.39 -16.15
N TRP A 198 -7.10 -2.04 -15.00
CA TRP A 198 -6.98 -3.48 -14.84
C TRP A 198 -8.06 -4.21 -15.66
N LEU A 199 -9.31 -3.80 -15.53
CA LEU A 199 -10.44 -4.37 -16.27
C LEU A 199 -10.30 -4.14 -17.79
N THR A 200 -9.95 -2.93 -18.21
CA THR A 200 -9.72 -2.62 -19.62
C THR A 200 -8.61 -3.49 -20.21
N SER A 201 -7.52 -3.69 -19.47
CA SER A 201 -6.44 -4.58 -19.87
C SER A 201 -6.93 -6.02 -20.04
N ALA A 202 -7.70 -6.54 -19.08
CA ALA A 202 -8.26 -7.88 -19.15
C ALA A 202 -9.18 -8.04 -20.37
N ARG A 203 -10.12 -7.13 -20.58
CA ARG A 203 -11.03 -7.12 -21.74
C ARG A 203 -10.29 -7.07 -23.08
N SER A 204 -9.14 -6.41 -23.14
CA SER A 204 -8.36 -6.29 -24.39
C SER A 204 -7.83 -7.61 -24.95
N TRP A 205 -7.87 -8.68 -24.17
CA TRP A 205 -7.44 -10.02 -24.57
C TRP A 205 -8.55 -10.84 -25.24
N GLY A 206 -9.81 -10.41 -25.16
CA GLY A 206 -10.94 -11.10 -25.78
C GLY A 206 -11.23 -10.57 -27.18
N ASP A 207 -11.58 -11.47 -28.10
CA ASP A 207 -11.98 -11.12 -29.47
C ASP A 207 -13.49 -10.84 -29.56
N THR A 208 -14.30 -11.59 -28.81
CA THR A 208 -15.77 -11.42 -28.75
C THR A 208 -16.21 -10.72 -27.46
N GLU A 209 -17.42 -10.18 -27.44
CA GLU A 209 -17.95 -9.58 -26.21
C GLU A 209 -18.16 -10.61 -25.09
N GLU A 210 -18.48 -11.86 -25.41
CA GLU A 210 -18.57 -12.94 -24.44
C GLU A 210 -17.21 -13.22 -23.78
N GLU A 211 -16.15 -13.30 -24.59
CA GLU A 211 -14.78 -13.47 -24.08
C GLU A 211 -14.32 -12.27 -23.23
N LYS A 212 -14.59 -11.05 -23.66
CA LYS A 212 -14.27 -9.84 -22.91
C LYS A 212 -14.96 -9.82 -21.54
N ASN A 213 -16.25 -10.20 -21.50
CA ASN A 213 -17.01 -10.27 -20.26
C ASN A 213 -16.50 -11.38 -19.33
N LEU A 214 -16.09 -12.51 -19.88
CA LEU A 214 -15.46 -13.60 -19.11
C LEU A 214 -14.13 -13.14 -18.49
N LEU A 215 -13.26 -12.51 -19.28
CA LEU A 215 -11.97 -12.02 -18.82
C LEU A 215 -12.10 -10.89 -17.79
N GLU A 216 -13.10 -10.01 -17.93
CA GLU A 216 -13.43 -9.01 -16.92
C GLU A 216 -13.90 -9.66 -15.62
N TYR A 217 -14.78 -10.66 -15.70
CA TYR A 217 -15.23 -11.42 -14.55
C TYR A 217 -14.05 -12.10 -13.84
N ASP A 218 -13.17 -12.78 -14.58
CA ASP A 218 -11.98 -13.42 -14.02
C ASP A 218 -11.05 -12.41 -13.36
N ALA A 219 -10.78 -11.28 -14.01
CA ALA A 219 -9.95 -10.21 -13.45
C ALA A 219 -10.56 -9.62 -12.18
N THR A 220 -11.88 -9.42 -12.15
CA THR A 220 -12.60 -8.94 -10.98
C THR A 220 -12.58 -9.96 -9.84
N SER A 221 -12.74 -11.24 -10.16
CA SER A 221 -12.74 -12.30 -9.15
C SER A 221 -11.41 -12.45 -8.44
N LEU A 222 -10.28 -12.14 -9.09
CA LEU A 222 -8.95 -12.15 -8.47
C LEU A 222 -8.81 -11.17 -7.30
N VAL A 223 -9.53 -10.07 -7.30
CA VAL A 223 -9.48 -9.03 -6.26
C VAL A 223 -10.72 -9.02 -5.36
N THR A 224 -11.70 -9.88 -5.66
CA THR A 224 -12.94 -10.01 -4.88
C THR A 224 -13.07 -11.38 -4.24
N ILE A 225 -13.53 -12.39 -4.97
CA ILE A 225 -13.87 -13.72 -4.43
C ILE A 225 -12.77 -14.78 -4.63
N TRP A 226 -11.80 -14.50 -5.48
CA TRP A 226 -10.69 -15.40 -5.83
C TRP A 226 -11.11 -16.83 -6.24
N GLY A 227 -12.22 -16.99 -6.88
CA GLY A 227 -12.68 -18.31 -7.34
C GLY A 227 -14.13 -18.34 -7.74
N ALA A 228 -14.69 -19.54 -7.81
CA ALA A 228 -16.09 -19.73 -8.12
C ALA A 228 -16.98 -19.16 -7.02
N ASP A 229 -18.10 -18.57 -7.42
CA ASP A 229 -19.08 -17.99 -6.50
C ASP A 229 -19.47 -18.95 -5.38
N GLY A 230 -19.26 -18.50 -4.15
CA GLY A 230 -19.65 -19.23 -2.95
C GLY A 230 -18.75 -20.41 -2.56
N ASP A 231 -17.61 -20.61 -3.19
CA ASP A 231 -16.65 -21.64 -2.78
C ASP A 231 -15.77 -21.15 -1.61
N PRO A 232 -16.03 -21.60 -0.35
CA PRO A 232 -15.23 -21.22 0.80
C PRO A 232 -13.91 -21.96 0.88
N SER A 233 -13.57 -22.84 -0.06
CA SER A 233 -12.41 -23.71 0.00
C SER A 233 -11.10 -23.04 -0.39
N ILE A 234 -11.16 -21.86 -1.05
CA ILE A 234 -9.97 -21.11 -1.46
C ILE A 234 -9.59 -20.11 -0.36
N PHE A 235 -9.15 -20.63 0.76
CA PHE A 235 -8.78 -19.81 1.92
C PHE A 235 -7.52 -18.97 1.75
N ASP A 236 -6.64 -19.35 0.84
CA ASP A 236 -5.28 -18.80 0.79
C ASP A 236 -5.27 -17.36 0.32
N TYR A 237 -6.17 -17.00 -0.60
CA TYR A 237 -6.30 -15.67 -1.14
C TYR A 237 -7.69 -15.03 -0.91
N SER A 238 -8.60 -15.72 -0.26
CA SER A 238 -9.97 -15.24 -0.01
C SER A 238 -10.06 -13.93 0.79
N TRP A 239 -9.03 -13.57 1.52
CA TRP A 239 -8.95 -12.30 2.22
C TRP A 239 -8.77 -11.10 1.30
N ARG A 240 -8.34 -11.32 0.05
CA ARG A 240 -8.21 -10.28 -0.98
C ARG A 240 -9.56 -9.86 -1.54
N GLU A 241 -10.60 -10.63 -1.28
CA GLU A 241 -11.97 -10.37 -1.73
C GLU A 241 -12.49 -8.97 -1.35
N TRP A 242 -11.85 -8.31 -0.42
CA TRP A 242 -12.33 -7.05 0.13
C TRP A 242 -11.32 -5.91 0.00
N THR A 243 -10.18 -6.18 -0.63
CA THR A 243 -9.11 -5.19 -0.74
C THR A 243 -9.29 -4.20 -1.87
N GLY A 244 -10.17 -4.48 -2.80
CA GLY A 244 -10.34 -3.68 -4.01
C GLY A 244 -11.73 -3.08 -4.21
N LEU A 245 -12.62 -3.19 -3.22
CA LEU A 245 -13.99 -2.71 -3.33
C LEU A 245 -14.28 -1.61 -2.35
#